data_b605cb34cc728ecc5012e81717870173
#
_entry.id   b605cb34cc728ecc5012e81717870173
#
_cell.length_a   1.000
_cell.length_b   1.000
_cell.length_c   1.000
_cell.angle_alpha   90.00
_cell.angle_beta   90.00
_cell.angle_gamma   90.00
#
_symmetry.space_group_name_H-M   'P 1'
#
loop_
_entity.id
_entity.type
_entity.pdbx_description
1 polymer ?
#
loop_
_entity_poly.entity_id
_entity_poly.type
_entity_poly.pdbx_seq_one_letter_code
_entity_poly.pdbx_strand_id
1 'polypeptide(L)'
;MEGGQMSWKKQRRLQGKNRYYSLSKKLRREERSSDEFEVMLSQLTLEEVIGLKLELASKTLDGRLFGLPIWASLHSIVQDAVLKYTFSASRTQGEAMRFLGLKKVEMHKLLRKYNIDNYFLEK
;
A
#
# COMPACT_ATOMS: atom_id res chain seq x y z
N MET A 1 -9.61 22.85 -9.82
CA MET A 1 -9.40 22.60 -10.16
C MET A 1 -9.11 22.10 -10.50
N GLU A 2 -9.06 21.81 -10.36
CA GLU A 2 -8.85 21.29 -10.66
C GLU A 2 -8.03 21.30 -11.19
N GLY A 3 -7.40 21.50 -11.16
CA GLY A 3 -6.72 21.63 -11.62
C GLY A 3 -5.89 21.48 -12.11
N GLY A 4 -5.57 21.27 -12.44
CA GLY A 4 -4.87 21.02 -12.92
C GLY A 4 -4.18 20.80 -13.60
N GLN A 5 -4.30 20.52 -14.50
CA GLN A 5 -3.44 20.38 -15.14
C GLN A 5 -2.99 19.47 -16.02
N MET A 6 -3.57 19.40 -17.44
CA MET A 6 -2.76 18.74 -18.25
C MET A 6 -3.18 17.35 -18.49
N SER A 7 -2.53 16.48 -19.20
CA SER A 7 -2.85 15.08 -19.25
C SER A 7 -2.98 14.55 -17.83
N TRP A 8 -2.44 15.31 -16.99
CA TRP A 8 -2.46 15.09 -15.58
C TRP A 8 -3.84 15.21 -14.99
N LYS A 9 -4.76 15.87 -15.68
CA LYS A 9 -6.10 16.07 -15.17
C LYS A 9 -6.84 14.78 -14.91
N LYS A 10 -6.67 13.81 -15.79
CA LYS A 10 -7.32 12.52 -15.58
C LYS A 10 -6.79 11.84 -14.34
N GLN A 11 -5.49 11.96 -14.14
CA GLN A 11 -4.89 11.36 -12.98
C GLN A 11 -5.32 12.06 -11.72
N ARG A 12 -5.57 13.36 -11.83
CA ARG A 12 -6.04 14.08 -10.69
C ARG A 12 -7.40 13.59 -10.23
N ARG A 13 -8.28 13.23 -11.18
CA ARG A 13 -9.57 12.66 -10.82
C ARG A 13 -9.40 11.34 -10.11
N LEU A 14 -8.50 10.53 -10.62
CA LEU A 14 -8.21 9.27 -9.97
C LEU A 14 -7.63 9.49 -8.58
N GLN A 15 -6.76 10.48 -8.46
CA GLN A 15 -6.21 10.85 -7.17
C GLN A 15 -7.29 11.30 -6.21
N GLY A 16 -8.28 12.03 -6.73
CA GLY A 16 -9.39 12.45 -5.90
C GLY A 16 -10.10 11.27 -5.27
N LYS A 17 -10.30 10.21 -6.03
CA LYS A 17 -10.87 9.00 -5.48
C LYS A 17 -9.96 8.39 -4.43
N ASN A 18 -8.66 8.33 -4.73
CA ASN A 18 -7.71 7.73 -3.82
C ASN A 18 -7.66 8.45 -2.48
N ARG A 19 -7.90 9.76 -2.49
CA ARG A 19 -7.85 10.55 -1.27
C ARG A 19 -8.83 10.05 -0.22
N TYR A 20 -9.91 9.45 -0.65
CA TYR A 20 -10.93 8.97 0.28
C TYR A 20 -10.76 7.50 0.63
N TYR A 21 -9.74 6.89 0.07
CA TYR A 21 -9.47 5.50 0.37
C TYR A 21 -8.65 5.41 1.66
N SER A 22 -9.08 4.57 2.57
CA SER A 22 -8.35 4.34 3.81
C SER A 22 -8.38 2.85 4.12
N LEU A 23 -7.22 2.24 4.17
CA LEU A 23 -7.11 0.83 4.53
C LEU A 23 -7.61 0.59 5.94
N SER A 24 -7.31 1.52 6.86
CA SER A 24 -7.78 1.40 8.23
C SER A 24 -9.30 1.32 8.28
N LYS A 25 -9.97 2.21 7.56
CA LYS A 25 -11.42 2.22 7.56
C LYS A 25 -12.00 0.96 6.92
N LYS A 26 -11.35 0.51 5.86
CA LYS A 26 -11.80 -0.70 5.18
C LYS A 26 -11.73 -1.90 6.11
N LEU A 27 -10.61 -2.06 6.80
CA LEU A 27 -10.43 -3.21 7.67
C LEU A 27 -11.38 -3.16 8.86
N ARG A 28 -11.65 -1.97 9.39
CA ARG A 28 -12.62 -1.85 10.48
C ARG A 28 -14.03 -2.21 10.01
N ARG A 29 -14.39 -1.79 8.80
CA ARG A 29 -15.69 -2.14 8.24
C ARG A 29 -15.85 -3.65 8.13
N GLU A 30 -14.75 -4.33 7.83
CA GLU A 30 -14.75 -5.77 7.67
C GLU A 30 -14.53 -6.50 8.99
N GLU A 31 -14.47 -5.75 10.09
CA GLU A 31 -14.25 -6.32 11.42
C GLU A 31 -12.93 -7.06 11.52
N ARG A 32 -11.92 -6.55 10.82
CA ARG A 32 -10.57 -7.12 10.84
C ARG A 32 -9.59 -6.22 11.57
N SER A 33 -10.07 -5.12 12.12
CA SER A 33 -9.23 -4.19 12.87
C SER A 33 -10.10 -3.40 13.85
N SER A 34 -9.47 -2.74 14.79
CA SER A 34 -10.15 -1.95 15.81
C SER A 34 -9.20 -0.86 16.28
N ASP A 35 -9.75 0.07 17.11
CA ASP A 35 -8.91 1.10 17.72
C ASP A 35 -7.78 0.48 18.53
N GLU A 36 -8.12 -0.50 19.35
CA GLU A 36 -7.12 -1.14 20.21
C GLU A 36 -6.02 -1.79 19.39
N PHE A 37 -6.42 -2.50 18.36
CA PHE A 37 -5.45 -3.17 17.50
C PHE A 37 -4.51 -2.15 16.86
N GLU A 38 -5.08 -1.05 16.33
CA GLU A 38 -4.27 -0.06 15.64
C GLU A 38 -3.32 0.68 16.58
N VAL A 39 -3.78 0.93 17.82
CA VAL A 39 -2.90 1.57 18.79
C VAL A 39 -1.71 0.66 19.11
N MET A 40 -1.96 -0.61 19.33
CA MET A 40 -0.88 -1.53 19.62
C MET A 40 0.07 -1.67 18.44
N LEU A 41 -0.51 -1.78 17.25
CA LEU A 41 0.29 -1.92 16.04
C LEU A 41 1.18 -0.70 15.82
N SER A 42 0.64 0.50 16.10
CA SER A 42 1.40 1.74 15.87
C SER A 42 2.61 1.87 16.78
N GLN A 43 2.67 1.09 17.85
CA GLN A 43 3.81 1.12 18.76
C GLN A 43 4.94 0.21 18.31
N LEU A 44 4.72 -0.56 17.25
CA LEU A 44 5.72 -1.47 16.72
C LEU A 44 6.46 -0.82 15.56
N THR A 45 7.72 -1.18 15.42
CA THR A 45 8.45 -0.75 14.23
C THR A 45 8.02 -1.60 13.04
N LEU A 46 8.31 -1.14 11.85
CA LEU A 46 7.95 -1.91 10.66
C LEU A 46 8.62 -3.28 10.69
N GLU A 47 9.87 -3.31 11.13
CA GLU A 47 10.59 -4.56 11.23
C GLU A 47 9.90 -5.53 12.19
N GLU A 48 9.42 -5.01 13.30
CA GLU A 48 8.72 -5.84 14.28
C GLU A 48 7.40 -6.35 13.71
N VAL A 49 6.70 -5.52 12.96
CA VAL A 49 5.44 -5.94 12.35
C VAL A 49 5.68 -7.08 11.37
N ILE A 50 6.70 -6.94 10.53
CA ILE A 50 7.02 -7.99 9.57
C ILE A 50 7.42 -9.28 10.29
N GLY A 51 8.28 -9.17 11.30
CA GLY A 51 8.72 -10.33 12.05
C GLY A 51 7.57 -11.05 12.72
N LEU A 52 6.70 -10.28 13.36
CA LEU A 52 5.57 -10.88 14.05
C LEU A 52 4.61 -11.55 13.07
N LYS A 53 4.39 -10.92 11.94
CA LYS A 53 3.52 -11.49 10.92
C LYS A 53 4.05 -12.83 10.43
N LEU A 54 5.37 -12.90 10.21
CA LEU A 54 6.00 -14.15 9.77
C LEU A 54 5.93 -15.21 10.86
N GLU A 55 6.14 -14.81 12.10
CA GLU A 55 6.09 -15.78 13.18
C GLU A 55 4.69 -16.38 13.32
N LEU A 56 3.66 -15.53 13.23
CA LEU A 56 2.30 -16.02 13.35
C LEU A 56 1.91 -16.92 12.18
N ALA A 57 2.39 -16.57 10.96
CA ALA A 57 2.14 -17.43 9.81
C ALA A 57 2.84 -18.77 9.97
N SER A 58 4.04 -18.75 10.56
CA SER A 58 4.80 -19.97 10.78
C SER A 58 4.06 -20.91 11.72
N LYS A 59 3.37 -20.37 12.71
CA LYS A 59 2.64 -21.22 13.66
C LYS A 59 1.55 -22.03 12.99
N THR A 60 0.89 -21.46 11.99
CA THR A 60 -0.15 -22.22 11.28
C THR A 60 0.45 -23.27 10.35
N LEU A 61 1.75 -23.18 10.08
CA LEU A 61 2.44 -24.15 9.22
C LEU A 61 3.36 -25.05 10.03
N ASP A 62 3.06 -25.20 11.31
CA ASP A 62 3.87 -26.03 12.22
C ASP A 62 5.31 -25.60 12.25
N GLY A 63 5.55 -24.29 12.23
CA GLY A 63 6.88 -23.72 12.30
C GLY A 63 7.68 -23.82 11.03
N ARG A 64 7.06 -24.22 9.92
CA ARG A 64 7.77 -24.41 8.66
C ARG A 64 7.46 -23.29 7.69
N LEU A 65 8.50 -22.60 7.25
CA LEU A 65 8.37 -21.57 6.23
C LEU A 65 9.12 -21.90 4.96
N PHE A 66 9.96 -22.94 4.99
CA PHE A 66 10.69 -23.29 3.79
C PHE A 66 9.73 -23.81 2.74
N GLY A 67 10.04 -23.54 1.50
CA GLY A 67 9.13 -23.83 0.41
C GLY A 67 8.27 -22.64 0.03
N LEU A 68 8.22 -21.62 0.89
CA LEU A 68 7.57 -20.36 0.57
C LEU A 68 8.64 -19.41 0.07
N PRO A 69 8.49 -18.84 -1.11
CA PRO A 69 9.52 -17.94 -1.66
C PRO A 69 9.45 -16.56 -1.01
N ILE A 70 9.59 -16.54 0.31
CA ILE A 70 9.41 -15.30 1.09
C ILE A 70 10.44 -14.26 0.71
N TRP A 71 11.71 -14.66 0.64
CA TRP A 71 12.77 -13.70 0.35
C TRP A 71 12.58 -13.07 -1.02
N ALA A 72 12.22 -13.87 -2.02
CA ALA A 72 12.04 -13.36 -3.37
C ALA A 72 10.78 -12.50 -3.47
N SER A 73 9.75 -12.83 -2.71
CA SER A 73 8.46 -12.14 -2.79
C SER A 73 8.37 -10.90 -1.91
N LEU A 74 9.13 -10.85 -0.84
CA LEU A 74 8.99 -9.79 0.15
C LEU A 74 9.22 -8.41 -0.44
N HIS A 75 10.20 -8.29 -1.30
CA HIS A 75 10.48 -7.03 -1.96
C HIS A 75 9.26 -6.50 -2.70
N SER A 76 8.59 -7.37 -3.46
CA SER A 76 7.40 -6.98 -4.21
C SER A 76 6.23 -6.67 -3.28
N ILE A 77 6.07 -7.44 -2.23
CA ILE A 77 5.00 -7.20 -1.28
C ILE A 77 5.15 -5.83 -0.61
N VAL A 78 6.36 -5.50 -0.21
CA VAL A 78 6.60 -4.22 0.44
C VAL A 78 6.40 -3.07 -0.55
N GLN A 79 6.91 -3.22 -1.77
CA GLN A 79 6.72 -2.17 -2.78
C GLN A 79 5.25 -1.95 -3.08
N ASP A 80 4.50 -3.03 -3.22
CA ASP A 80 3.07 -2.94 -3.48
C ASP A 80 2.36 -2.18 -2.36
N ALA A 81 2.66 -2.51 -1.12
CA ALA A 81 2.03 -1.86 0.02
C ALA A 81 2.40 -0.38 0.10
N VAL A 82 3.67 -0.06 -0.14
CA VAL A 82 4.13 1.32 -0.10
C VAL A 82 3.46 2.15 -1.19
N LEU A 83 3.35 1.58 -2.40
CA LEU A 83 2.71 2.29 -3.49
C LEU A 83 1.23 2.55 -3.19
N LYS A 84 0.53 1.56 -2.69
CA LYS A 84 -0.88 1.72 -2.37
C LYS A 84 -1.09 2.79 -1.31
N TYR A 85 -0.27 2.76 -0.26
CA TYR A 85 -0.39 3.78 0.77
C TYR A 85 -0.08 5.16 0.21
N THR A 86 1.01 5.28 -0.54
CA THR A 86 1.46 6.58 -1.03
C THR A 86 0.40 7.20 -1.93
N PHE A 87 -0.22 6.41 -2.80
CA PHE A 87 -1.23 6.95 -3.69
C PHE A 87 -2.55 7.23 -2.99
N SER A 88 -2.82 6.57 -1.88
CA SER A 88 -4.00 6.91 -1.10
C SER A 88 -3.78 8.19 -0.30
N ALA A 89 -2.53 8.53 0.01
CA ALA A 89 -2.20 9.68 0.83
C ALA A 89 -1.83 10.91 0.02
N SER A 90 -1.51 10.76 -1.26
CA SER A 90 -1.04 11.85 -2.09
C SER A 90 -2.17 12.46 -2.90
N ARG A 91 -2.09 13.75 -3.13
CA ARG A 91 -3.11 14.44 -3.91
C ARG A 91 -2.82 14.41 -5.40
N THR A 92 -1.56 14.31 -5.76
CA THR A 92 -1.15 14.25 -7.17
C THR A 92 -0.07 13.22 -7.34
N GLN A 93 0.12 12.78 -8.60
CA GLN A 93 1.20 11.86 -8.88
C GLN A 93 2.57 12.51 -8.65
N GLY A 94 2.65 13.81 -8.90
CA GLY A 94 3.90 14.51 -8.64
C GLY A 94 4.28 14.43 -7.17
N GLU A 95 3.31 14.58 -6.30
CA GLU A 95 3.54 14.48 -4.87
C GLU A 95 4.01 13.07 -4.50
N ALA A 96 3.35 12.07 -5.07
CA ALA A 96 3.72 10.68 -4.81
C ALA A 96 5.14 10.39 -5.29
N MET A 97 5.49 10.90 -6.47
CA MET A 97 6.83 10.68 -7.01
C MET A 97 7.90 11.28 -6.09
N ARG A 98 7.62 12.48 -5.57
CA ARG A 98 8.57 13.13 -4.68
C ARG A 98 8.73 12.35 -3.38
N PHE A 99 7.63 11.84 -2.87
CA PHE A 99 7.68 11.07 -1.64
C PHE A 99 8.48 9.79 -1.84
N LEU A 100 8.29 9.14 -2.98
CA LEU A 100 8.95 7.87 -3.25
C LEU A 100 10.35 8.02 -3.83
N GLY A 101 10.70 9.21 -4.32
CA GLY A 101 11.99 9.41 -4.96
C GLY A 101 12.07 8.74 -6.33
N LEU A 102 10.95 8.67 -7.03
CA LEU A 102 10.89 8.00 -8.33
C LEU A 102 10.76 8.98 -9.46
N LYS A 103 11.26 8.58 -10.62
CA LYS A 103 11.03 9.31 -11.85
C LYS A 103 9.72 8.85 -12.48
N LYS A 104 9.18 9.68 -13.36
CA LYS A 104 7.88 9.42 -13.95
C LYS A 104 7.81 8.07 -14.66
N VAL A 105 8.86 7.75 -15.43
CA VAL A 105 8.88 6.49 -16.16
C VAL A 105 8.87 5.30 -15.22
N GLU A 106 9.66 5.39 -14.16
CA GLU A 106 9.71 4.32 -13.17
C GLU A 106 8.37 4.15 -12.48
N MET A 107 7.74 5.27 -12.14
CA MET A 107 6.46 5.21 -11.47
C MET A 107 5.40 4.54 -12.33
N HIS A 108 5.34 4.89 -13.61
CA HIS A 108 4.36 4.29 -14.50
C HIS A 108 4.56 2.79 -14.64
N LYS A 109 5.80 2.35 -14.69
CA LYS A 109 6.07 0.92 -14.74
C LYS A 109 5.57 0.21 -13.50
N LEU A 110 5.79 0.80 -12.34
CA LEU A 110 5.38 0.19 -11.08
C LEU A 110 3.87 0.18 -10.94
N LEU A 111 3.20 1.25 -11.38
CA LEU A 111 1.75 1.29 -11.32
C LEU A 111 1.13 0.15 -12.13
N ARG A 112 1.71 -0.13 -13.30
CA ARG A 112 1.23 -1.24 -14.12
C ARG A 112 1.58 -2.58 -13.50
N LYS A 113 2.80 -2.70 -13.02
CA LYS A 113 3.26 -3.96 -12.46
C LYS A 113 2.38 -4.42 -11.30
N TYR A 114 1.99 -3.49 -10.44
CA TYR A 114 1.22 -3.83 -9.25
C TYR A 114 -0.25 -3.55 -9.40
N ASN A 115 -0.68 -3.12 -10.58
CA ASN A 115 -2.10 -2.91 -10.86
C ASN A 115 -2.75 -1.94 -9.87
N ILE A 116 -2.05 -0.87 -9.57
CA ILE A 116 -2.45 0.04 -8.50
C ILE A 116 -3.79 0.72 -8.79
N ASP A 117 -4.01 1.14 -10.03
CA ASP A 117 -5.26 1.83 -10.37
C ASP A 117 -6.47 0.94 -10.09
N ASN A 118 -6.37 -0.34 -10.44
CA ASN A 118 -7.48 -1.26 -10.22
C ASN A 118 -7.71 -1.52 -8.75
N TYR A 119 -6.65 -1.49 -7.97
CA TYR A 119 -6.79 -1.67 -6.53
C TYR A 119 -7.77 -0.66 -5.95
N PHE A 120 -7.63 0.61 -6.35
CA PHE A 120 -8.50 1.66 -5.83
C PHE A 120 -9.90 1.61 -6.42
N LEU A 121 -10.03 1.07 -7.61
CA LEU A 121 -11.33 0.96 -8.25
C LEU A 121 -12.19 -0.13 -7.63
N GLU A 122 -11.59 -1.06 -6.95
CA GLU A 122 -12.32 -2.18 -6.37
C GLU A 122 -12.89 -1.92 -5.00
N LYS A 123 -12.64 -0.76 -4.44
CA LYS A 123 -13.18 -0.51 -3.11
C LYS A 123 -14.71 -0.25 -3.09
#